data_9310e91a298c90c49788b8f9e410b330
#
_entry.id   9310e91a298c90c49788b8f9e410b330
#
_cell.length_a   1.000
_cell.length_b   1.000
_cell.length_c   1.000
_cell.angle_alpha   90.00
_cell.angle_beta   90.00
_cell.angle_gamma   90.00
#
_symmetry.space_group_name_H-M   'P 1'
#
loop_
_entity.id
_entity.type
_entity.pdbx_description
1 polymer ?
#
loop_
_entity_poly.entity_id
_entity_poly.type
_entity_poly.pdbx_seq_one_letter_code
_entity_poly.pdbx_strand_id
1 'polypeptide(L)'
;MATPRNHPDELVVGLVSVSDRASSGVYQDQGIPALEAWLGRALRSPWRAETRLIQDDAPIISATLTELVDTAGCDLVLTTGGTGPARRDVTPEATLAVATKEMPGFGEQMRQISLNFVPTAILSRQVAVIRETARHAALIVNLPGQPKSIQETLEGLRNGDGTVKVPGIFAAVPYCIDLIGGPYVETDPAVVAAFRPKSAIRPPR
;
A
#
# COMPACT_ATOMS: atom_id res chain seq x y z
N MET A 1 10.56 13.37 14.97
CA MET A 1 9.40 14.26 14.67
C MET A 1 9.11 14.16 13.19
N ALA A 2 7.85 13.99 12.81
CA ALA A 2 7.47 13.96 11.39
C ALA A 2 7.90 15.26 10.68
N THR A 3 8.40 15.13 9.46
CA THR A 3 8.72 16.28 8.62
C THR A 3 7.44 17.06 8.31
N PRO A 4 7.41 18.38 8.50
CA PRO A 4 6.23 19.19 8.19
C PRO A 4 5.76 18.97 6.74
N ARG A 5 4.45 18.99 6.53
CA ARG A 5 3.87 18.91 5.18
C ARG A 5 3.99 20.26 4.48
N ASN A 6 4.33 20.21 3.19
CA ASN A 6 4.40 21.41 2.35
C ASN A 6 3.01 21.84 1.84
N HIS A 7 2.04 20.92 1.88
CA HIS A 7 0.67 21.15 1.44
C HIS A 7 -0.30 20.37 2.34
N PRO A 8 -1.49 20.90 2.67
CA PRO A 8 -2.46 20.20 3.53
C PRO A 8 -2.92 18.86 2.96
N ASP A 9 -2.95 18.72 1.64
CA ASP A 9 -3.31 17.47 0.95
C ASP A 9 -2.07 16.66 0.49
N GLU A 10 -0.88 16.92 1.05
CA GLU A 10 0.32 16.13 0.79
C GLU A 10 0.20 14.75 1.44
N LEU A 11 0.28 13.70 0.62
CA LEU A 11 0.29 12.33 1.07
C LEU A 11 1.71 11.88 1.42
N VAL A 12 1.93 11.41 2.64
CA VAL A 12 3.20 10.80 3.05
C VAL A 12 3.07 9.29 2.94
N VAL A 13 3.90 8.68 2.09
CA VAL A 13 3.82 7.25 1.78
C VAL A 13 5.08 6.52 2.26
N GLY A 14 4.91 5.57 3.16
CA GLY A 14 5.95 4.60 3.51
C GLY A 14 6.03 3.51 2.43
N LEU A 15 7.21 3.28 1.86
CA LEU A 15 7.47 2.22 0.89
C LEU A 15 8.50 1.26 1.49
N VAL A 16 8.07 0.02 1.74
CA VAL A 16 8.90 -0.98 2.41
C VAL A 16 9.10 -2.17 1.50
N SER A 17 10.35 -2.45 1.12
CA SER A 17 10.73 -3.71 0.49
C SER A 17 11.25 -4.65 1.55
N VAL A 18 10.59 -5.80 1.70
CA VAL A 18 10.95 -6.87 2.63
C VAL A 18 11.63 -7.98 1.86
N SER A 19 12.95 -8.11 1.99
CA SER A 19 13.74 -9.08 1.24
C SER A 19 15.13 -9.28 1.86
N ASP A 20 15.42 -10.48 2.35
CA ASP A 20 16.76 -10.88 2.80
C ASP A 20 17.82 -10.70 1.70
N ARG A 21 17.46 -11.05 0.47
CA ARG A 21 18.41 -11.04 -0.65
C ARG A 21 18.72 -9.65 -1.15
N ALA A 22 17.72 -8.77 -1.20
CA ALA A 22 17.93 -7.39 -1.61
C ALA A 22 18.63 -6.59 -0.51
N SER A 23 18.22 -6.75 0.75
CA SER A 23 18.83 -6.06 1.90
C SER A 23 20.29 -6.45 2.13
N SER A 24 20.68 -7.68 1.76
CA SER A 24 22.08 -8.15 1.80
C SER A 24 22.88 -7.85 0.54
N GLY A 25 22.31 -7.15 -0.45
CA GLY A 25 22.98 -6.77 -1.69
C GLY A 25 23.16 -7.90 -2.72
N VAL A 26 22.47 -9.06 -2.56
CA VAL A 26 22.53 -10.17 -3.52
C VAL A 26 21.91 -9.80 -4.87
N TYR A 27 20.87 -8.94 -4.86
CA TYR A 27 20.32 -8.32 -6.06
C TYR A 27 19.80 -6.91 -5.75
N GLN A 28 19.59 -6.11 -6.80
CA GLN A 28 19.03 -4.78 -6.66
C GLN A 28 17.52 -4.85 -6.41
N ASP A 29 17.03 -4.14 -5.40
CA ASP A 29 15.60 -4.02 -5.14
C ASP A 29 14.85 -3.43 -6.33
N GLN A 30 13.74 -4.05 -6.68
CA GLN A 30 12.85 -3.59 -7.74
C GLN A 30 11.47 -3.18 -7.21
N GLY A 31 11.16 -3.50 -5.96
CA GLY A 31 9.88 -3.24 -5.35
C GLY A 31 9.64 -1.75 -5.11
N ILE A 32 10.54 -1.08 -4.41
CA ILE A 32 10.46 0.36 -4.14
C ILE A 32 10.43 1.17 -5.44
N PRO A 33 11.34 0.98 -6.41
CA PRO A 33 11.29 1.71 -7.68
C PRO A 33 9.98 1.51 -8.45
N ALA A 34 9.41 0.29 -8.44
CA ALA A 34 8.14 0.01 -9.10
C ALA A 34 6.98 0.76 -8.42
N LEU A 35 6.95 0.82 -7.09
CA LEU A 35 5.96 1.57 -6.32
C LEU A 35 6.08 3.08 -6.57
N GLU A 36 7.29 3.64 -6.53
CA GLU A 36 7.53 5.07 -6.80
C GLU A 36 7.08 5.46 -8.21
N ALA A 37 7.48 4.68 -9.21
CA ALA A 37 7.08 4.90 -10.60
C ALA A 37 5.56 4.81 -10.79
N TRP A 38 4.90 3.88 -10.10
CA TRP A 38 3.46 3.73 -10.17
C TRP A 38 2.75 4.89 -9.49
N LEU A 39 3.13 5.25 -8.26
CA LEU A 39 2.55 6.38 -7.51
C LEU A 39 2.71 7.71 -8.25
N GLY A 40 3.87 7.92 -8.89
CA GLY A 40 4.13 9.12 -9.72
C GLY A 40 3.18 9.26 -10.91
N ARG A 41 2.63 8.14 -11.44
CA ARG A 41 1.61 8.16 -12.50
C ARG A 41 0.18 8.25 -11.94
N ALA A 42 -0.06 7.62 -10.79
CA ALA A 42 -1.40 7.45 -10.23
C ALA A 42 -1.88 8.65 -9.40
N LEU A 43 -0.97 9.37 -8.73
CA LEU A 43 -1.31 10.46 -7.83
C LEU A 43 -1.26 11.82 -8.54
N ARG A 44 -2.33 12.60 -8.37
CA ARG A 44 -2.40 14.03 -8.73
C ARG A 44 -2.12 14.94 -7.53
N SER A 45 -2.46 14.49 -6.32
CA SER A 45 -2.08 15.19 -5.09
C SER A 45 -0.56 15.20 -4.89
N PRO A 46 0.00 16.25 -4.28
CA PRO A 46 1.40 16.22 -3.87
C PRO A 46 1.64 15.04 -2.91
N TRP A 47 2.79 14.41 -3.05
CA TRP A 47 3.17 13.29 -2.20
C TRP A 47 4.69 13.19 -2.04
N ARG A 48 5.14 12.49 -1.00
CA ARG A 48 6.53 12.12 -0.80
C ARG A 48 6.64 10.70 -0.25
N ALA A 49 7.77 10.06 -0.53
CA ALA A 49 8.07 8.71 -0.06
C ALA A 49 9.03 8.72 1.14
N GLU A 50 8.78 7.80 2.07
CA GLU A 50 9.71 7.36 3.13
C GLU A 50 10.05 5.90 2.84
N THR A 51 11.25 5.62 2.35
CA THR A 51 11.61 4.29 1.84
C THR A 51 12.42 3.49 2.85
N ARG A 52 12.16 2.16 2.94
CA ARG A 52 12.92 1.22 3.77
C ARG A 52 13.13 -0.09 3.02
N LEU A 53 14.37 -0.55 2.97
CA LEU A 53 14.73 -1.88 2.47
C LEU A 53 15.20 -2.70 3.67
N ILE A 54 14.47 -3.75 4.01
CA ILE A 54 14.67 -4.51 5.25
C ILE A 54 14.66 -6.02 5.02
N GLN A 55 15.11 -6.77 6.01
CA GLN A 55 15.13 -8.23 6.03
C GLN A 55 13.74 -8.81 6.32
N ASP A 56 13.55 -10.09 5.94
CA ASP A 56 12.36 -10.88 6.28
C ASP A 56 12.43 -11.34 7.76
N ASP A 57 12.26 -10.38 8.67
CA ASP A 57 12.29 -10.58 10.13
C ASP A 57 11.12 -9.85 10.79
N ALA A 58 10.25 -10.58 11.50
CA ALA A 58 9.01 -10.03 12.04
C ALA A 58 9.22 -8.86 13.02
N PRO A 59 10.14 -8.91 13.97
CA PRO A 59 10.49 -7.76 14.82
C PRO A 59 10.94 -6.54 14.03
N ILE A 60 11.80 -6.71 13.02
CA ILE A 60 12.27 -5.59 12.17
C ILE A 60 11.13 -4.99 11.38
N ILE A 61 10.29 -5.83 10.76
CA ILE A 61 9.12 -5.38 10.00
C ILE A 61 8.17 -4.59 10.91
N SER A 62 7.79 -5.13 12.07
CA SER A 62 6.89 -4.47 13.03
C SER A 62 7.45 -3.15 13.53
N ALA A 63 8.73 -3.08 13.85
CA ALA A 63 9.40 -1.85 14.28
C ALA A 63 9.42 -0.79 13.17
N THR A 64 9.70 -1.20 11.92
CA THR A 64 9.69 -0.33 10.74
C THR A 64 8.31 0.24 10.45
N LEU A 65 7.27 -0.59 10.48
CA LEU A 65 5.88 -0.15 10.28
C LEU A 65 5.45 0.85 11.37
N THR A 66 5.82 0.56 12.62
CA THR A 66 5.56 1.45 13.74
C THR A 66 6.29 2.79 13.57
N GLU A 67 7.57 2.78 13.21
CA GLU A 67 8.37 3.99 12.97
C GLU A 67 7.78 4.85 11.87
N LEU A 68 7.39 4.25 10.74
CA LEU A 68 6.82 4.97 9.61
C LEU A 68 5.50 5.66 9.96
N VAL A 69 4.64 5.02 10.75
CA VAL A 69 3.36 5.62 11.16
C VAL A 69 3.55 6.60 12.31
N ASP A 70 4.17 6.17 13.40
CA ASP A 70 4.15 6.91 14.67
C ASP A 70 5.17 8.07 14.68
N THR A 71 6.26 7.95 13.93
CA THR A 71 7.39 8.90 13.93
C THR A 71 7.50 9.66 12.63
N ALA A 72 7.52 8.99 11.47
CA ALA A 72 7.61 9.63 10.17
C ALA A 72 6.27 10.26 9.72
N GLY A 73 5.14 9.80 10.28
CA GLY A 73 3.81 10.36 10.01
C GLY A 73 3.27 9.97 8.63
N CYS A 74 3.59 8.77 8.16
CA CYS A 74 3.03 8.24 6.92
C CYS A 74 1.53 8.01 7.06
N ASP A 75 0.76 8.40 6.04
CA ASP A 75 -0.69 8.17 5.95
C ASP A 75 -1.02 6.82 5.31
N LEU A 76 -0.12 6.37 4.46
CA LEU A 76 -0.19 5.10 3.75
C LEU A 76 1.17 4.41 3.87
N VAL A 77 1.18 3.13 4.20
CA VAL A 77 2.39 2.30 4.13
C VAL A 77 2.11 1.12 3.18
N LEU A 78 2.92 0.99 2.16
CA LEU A 78 2.88 -0.11 1.20
C LEU A 78 4.12 -0.98 1.41
N THR A 79 3.93 -2.24 1.78
CA THR A 79 5.02 -3.21 1.83
C THR A 79 5.00 -4.09 0.61
N THR A 80 6.14 -4.59 0.16
CA THR A 80 6.27 -5.60 -0.88
C THR A 80 7.21 -6.71 -0.43
N GLY A 81 6.84 -7.96 -0.67
CA GLY A 81 7.59 -9.14 -0.26
C GLY A 81 7.12 -9.79 1.04
N GLY A 82 7.57 -11.01 1.29
CA GLY A 82 7.31 -11.77 2.52
C GLY A 82 5.85 -12.15 2.78
N THR A 83 5.00 -12.29 1.73
CA THR A 83 3.55 -12.53 1.85
C THR A 83 3.09 -13.92 1.45
N GLY A 84 3.99 -14.82 1.11
CA GLY A 84 3.69 -16.21 0.75
C GLY A 84 3.63 -17.15 1.96
N PRO A 85 3.52 -18.47 1.74
CA PRO A 85 3.43 -19.49 2.79
C PRO A 85 4.78 -20.01 3.28
N ALA A 86 5.92 -19.51 2.79
CA ALA A 86 7.22 -19.97 3.21
C ALA A 86 7.52 -19.56 4.67
N ARG A 87 8.41 -20.29 5.34
CA ARG A 87 8.76 -20.02 6.76
C ARG A 87 9.33 -18.62 6.99
N ARG A 88 9.95 -18.03 5.96
CA ARG A 88 10.52 -16.68 6.01
C ARG A 88 9.51 -15.59 5.67
N ASP A 89 8.35 -15.96 5.11
CA ASP A 89 7.30 -14.99 4.77
C ASP A 89 6.52 -14.64 6.05
N VAL A 90 6.91 -13.58 6.72
CA VAL A 90 6.36 -13.14 8.02
C VAL A 90 5.76 -11.73 8.00
N THR A 91 5.68 -11.13 6.81
CA THR A 91 5.15 -9.77 6.67
C THR A 91 3.70 -9.64 7.15
N PRO A 92 2.76 -10.57 6.86
CA PRO A 92 1.40 -10.47 7.36
C PRO A 92 1.31 -10.51 8.88
N GLU A 93 2.04 -11.42 9.53
CA GLU A 93 2.06 -11.55 10.99
C GLU A 93 2.62 -10.29 11.66
N ALA A 94 3.72 -9.76 11.13
CA ALA A 94 4.33 -8.53 11.62
C ALA A 94 3.41 -7.31 11.45
N THR A 95 2.64 -7.26 10.35
CA THR A 95 1.66 -6.21 10.08
C THR A 95 0.47 -6.31 11.02
N LEU A 96 -0.05 -7.51 11.25
CA LEU A 96 -1.15 -7.74 12.20
C LEU A 96 -0.75 -7.40 13.64
N ALA A 97 0.49 -7.64 14.02
CA ALA A 97 1.00 -7.32 15.36
C ALA A 97 0.98 -5.82 15.69
N VAL A 98 1.00 -4.93 14.70
CA VAL A 98 0.96 -3.47 14.88
C VAL A 98 -0.40 -2.85 14.56
N ALA A 99 -1.38 -3.68 14.22
CA ALA A 99 -2.72 -3.25 13.82
C ALA A 99 -3.57 -2.75 15.01
N THR A 100 -4.36 -1.72 14.75
CA THR A 100 -5.48 -1.34 15.61
C THR A 100 -6.81 -1.82 15.05
N LYS A 101 -6.90 -1.93 13.71
CA LYS A 101 -8.06 -2.50 12.99
C LYS A 101 -7.59 -3.31 11.79
N GLU A 102 -8.22 -4.45 11.55
CA GLU A 102 -8.01 -5.21 10.33
C GLU A 102 -8.94 -4.75 9.21
N MET A 103 -8.43 -4.77 7.97
CA MET A 103 -9.16 -4.38 6.76
C MET A 103 -9.22 -5.56 5.77
N PRO A 104 -9.95 -6.65 6.09
CA PRO A 104 -9.87 -7.93 5.36
C PRO A 104 -10.27 -7.81 3.88
N GLY A 105 -11.18 -6.88 3.55
CA GLY A 105 -11.62 -6.66 2.17
C GLY A 105 -10.48 -6.33 1.20
N PHE A 106 -9.40 -5.70 1.65
CA PHE A 106 -8.21 -5.47 0.81
C PHE A 106 -7.53 -6.79 0.42
N GLY A 107 -7.32 -7.68 1.39
CA GLY A 107 -6.73 -8.99 1.13
C GLY A 107 -7.60 -9.86 0.21
N GLU A 108 -8.91 -9.82 0.39
CA GLU A 108 -9.88 -10.50 -0.47
C GLU A 108 -9.80 -9.98 -1.91
N GLN A 109 -9.83 -8.67 -2.10
CA GLN A 109 -9.75 -8.03 -3.41
C GLN A 109 -8.42 -8.31 -4.11
N MET A 110 -7.30 -8.25 -3.40
CA MET A 110 -5.97 -8.55 -3.93
C MET A 110 -5.89 -9.99 -4.45
N ARG A 111 -6.41 -10.96 -3.70
CA ARG A 111 -6.47 -12.38 -4.13
C ARG A 111 -7.41 -12.57 -5.32
N GLN A 112 -8.57 -11.91 -5.33
CA GLN A 112 -9.51 -11.97 -6.46
C GLN A 112 -8.87 -11.46 -7.75
N ILE A 113 -8.12 -10.36 -7.70
CA ILE A 113 -7.38 -9.84 -8.86
C ILE A 113 -6.34 -10.86 -9.31
N SER A 114 -5.47 -11.30 -8.39
CA SER A 114 -4.32 -12.16 -8.71
C SER A 114 -4.72 -13.53 -9.23
N LEU A 115 -5.86 -14.10 -8.81
CA LEU A 115 -6.41 -15.36 -9.31
C LEU A 115 -6.78 -15.33 -10.79
N ASN A 116 -6.95 -14.16 -11.40
CA ASN A 116 -7.15 -14.07 -12.86
C ASN A 116 -5.85 -14.29 -13.65
N PHE A 117 -4.68 -14.25 -13.00
CA PHE A 117 -3.38 -14.42 -13.64
C PHE A 117 -2.74 -15.75 -13.28
N VAL A 118 -2.79 -16.17 -12.02
CA VAL A 118 -2.14 -17.39 -11.54
C VAL A 118 -2.99 -18.11 -10.48
N PRO A 119 -3.18 -19.44 -10.61
CA PRO A 119 -4.00 -20.21 -9.65
C PRO A 119 -3.39 -20.27 -8.26
N THR A 120 -2.06 -20.12 -8.14
CA THR A 120 -1.34 -20.12 -6.85
C THR A 120 -1.54 -18.85 -6.04
N ALA A 121 -2.28 -17.86 -6.55
CA ALA A 121 -2.64 -16.65 -5.79
C ALA A 121 -3.45 -16.95 -4.51
N ILE A 122 -4.10 -18.13 -4.42
CA ILE A 122 -4.75 -18.59 -3.18
C ILE A 122 -3.78 -18.77 -2.01
N LEU A 123 -2.48 -18.92 -2.29
CA LEU A 123 -1.43 -19.04 -1.26
C LEU A 123 -0.98 -17.69 -0.71
N SER A 124 -1.44 -16.59 -1.30
CA SER A 124 -1.12 -15.24 -0.82
C SER A 124 -1.83 -14.94 0.50
N ARG A 125 -1.05 -14.48 1.49
CA ARG A 125 -1.52 -14.14 2.83
C ARG A 125 -1.52 -12.62 3.08
N GLN A 126 -1.57 -11.85 2.00
CA GLN A 126 -1.61 -10.39 2.04
C GLN A 126 -2.76 -9.88 2.92
N VAL A 127 -2.45 -8.92 3.77
CA VAL A 127 -3.40 -8.23 4.66
C VAL A 127 -3.32 -6.72 4.47
N ALA A 128 -4.35 -6.03 4.94
CA ALA A 128 -4.30 -4.60 5.17
C ALA A 128 -4.86 -4.29 6.55
N VAL A 129 -4.31 -3.27 7.19
CA VAL A 129 -4.67 -2.86 8.54
C VAL A 129 -4.65 -1.33 8.65
N ILE A 130 -5.37 -0.81 9.64
CA ILE A 130 -5.19 0.55 10.13
C ILE A 130 -4.37 0.48 11.41
N ARG A 131 -3.36 1.34 11.52
CA ARG A 131 -2.66 1.64 12.77
C ARG A 131 -3.02 3.05 13.20
N GLU A 132 -3.58 3.17 14.41
CA GLU A 132 -3.97 4.45 15.01
C GLU A 132 -3.07 4.77 16.22
N THR A 133 -2.70 6.01 16.32
CA THR A 133 -2.08 6.63 17.50
C THR A 133 -3.03 7.69 18.05
N ALA A 134 -2.68 8.33 19.18
CA ALA A 134 -3.48 9.41 19.73
C ALA A 134 -3.63 10.64 18.79
N ARG A 135 -2.78 10.76 17.76
CA ARG A 135 -2.71 11.96 16.90
C ARG A 135 -2.76 11.68 15.41
N HIS A 136 -2.61 10.44 15.01
CA HIS A 136 -2.43 10.05 13.61
C HIS A 136 -2.93 8.63 13.36
N ALA A 137 -3.41 8.37 12.15
CA ALA A 137 -3.75 7.03 11.70
C ALA A 137 -3.23 6.82 10.28
N ALA A 138 -2.82 5.58 9.97
CA ALA A 138 -2.35 5.18 8.67
C ALA A 138 -2.98 3.88 8.21
N LEU A 139 -3.18 3.76 6.90
CA LEU A 139 -3.48 2.49 6.23
C LEU A 139 -2.16 1.79 5.89
N ILE A 140 -1.99 0.54 6.31
CA ILE A 140 -0.85 -0.31 5.95
C ILE A 140 -1.37 -1.44 5.06
N VAL A 141 -0.75 -1.66 3.89
CA VAL A 141 -1.15 -2.69 2.92
C VAL A 141 0.05 -3.53 2.53
N ASN A 142 -0.07 -4.85 2.64
CA ASN A 142 0.94 -5.77 2.12
C ASN A 142 0.66 -6.10 0.67
N LEU A 143 1.60 -5.80 -0.23
CA LEU A 143 1.52 -6.06 -1.66
C LEU A 143 2.35 -7.29 -2.04
N PRO A 144 2.10 -7.90 -3.22
CA PRO A 144 2.94 -8.99 -3.72
C PRO A 144 4.37 -8.52 -3.99
N GLY A 145 5.33 -9.46 -3.95
CA GLY A 145 6.75 -9.14 -4.17
C GLY A 145 7.16 -8.91 -5.63
N GLN A 146 6.33 -9.31 -6.58
CA GLN A 146 6.64 -9.15 -8.01
C GLN A 146 6.18 -7.79 -8.55
N PRO A 147 7.03 -6.97 -9.19
CA PRO A 147 6.67 -5.63 -9.68
C PRO A 147 5.41 -5.60 -10.56
N LYS A 148 5.27 -6.58 -11.47
CA LYS A 148 4.09 -6.71 -12.32
C LYS A 148 2.82 -6.94 -11.50
N SER A 149 2.87 -7.83 -10.50
CA SER A 149 1.72 -8.12 -9.63
C SER A 149 1.37 -6.95 -8.73
N ILE A 150 2.34 -6.09 -8.37
CA ILE A 150 2.09 -4.83 -7.66
C ILE A 150 1.17 -3.94 -8.49
N GLN A 151 1.52 -3.68 -9.75
CA GLN A 151 0.71 -2.85 -10.63
C GLN A 151 -0.70 -3.44 -10.84
N GLU A 152 -0.78 -4.75 -11.15
CA GLU A 152 -2.06 -5.45 -11.34
C GLU A 152 -2.97 -5.32 -10.10
N THR A 153 -2.41 -5.44 -8.92
CA THR A 153 -3.14 -5.32 -7.65
C THR A 153 -3.65 -3.90 -7.40
N LEU A 154 -2.83 -2.90 -7.68
CA LEU A 154 -3.17 -1.50 -7.45
C LEU A 154 -4.20 -0.97 -8.47
N GLU A 155 -4.05 -1.34 -9.76
CA GLU A 155 -4.91 -0.86 -10.86
C GLU A 155 -6.16 -1.73 -11.07
N GLY A 156 -6.06 -3.05 -10.79
CA GLY A 156 -7.12 -4.02 -11.05
C GLY A 156 -7.11 -4.55 -12.48
N LEU A 157 -8.25 -5.07 -12.91
CA LEU A 157 -8.43 -5.70 -14.22
C LEU A 157 -9.26 -4.83 -15.14
N ARG A 158 -8.84 -4.75 -16.40
CA ARG A 158 -9.58 -4.09 -17.47
C ARG A 158 -10.01 -5.09 -18.55
N ASN A 159 -11.14 -4.82 -19.18
CA ASN A 159 -11.58 -5.49 -20.39
C ASN A 159 -10.76 -5.03 -21.60
N GLY A 160 -10.87 -5.73 -22.74
CA GLY A 160 -10.19 -5.35 -23.96
C GLY A 160 -10.58 -3.98 -24.53
N ASP A 161 -11.72 -3.43 -24.13
CA ASP A 161 -12.20 -2.09 -24.47
C ASP A 161 -11.71 -0.99 -23.49
N GLY A 162 -10.88 -1.38 -22.49
CA GLY A 162 -10.34 -0.49 -21.48
C GLY A 162 -11.25 -0.22 -20.26
N THR A 163 -12.50 -0.72 -20.27
CA THR A 163 -13.40 -0.60 -19.11
C THR A 163 -12.90 -1.43 -17.94
N VAL A 164 -13.16 -0.96 -16.71
CA VAL A 164 -12.77 -1.67 -15.49
C VAL A 164 -13.63 -2.92 -15.31
N LYS A 165 -13.00 -4.09 -15.31
CA LYS A 165 -13.62 -5.38 -15.01
C LYS A 165 -13.65 -5.68 -13.51
N VAL A 166 -12.52 -5.48 -12.85
CA VAL A 166 -12.34 -5.62 -11.39
C VAL A 166 -11.51 -4.44 -10.93
N PRO A 167 -12.05 -3.58 -10.04
CA PRO A 167 -11.29 -2.42 -9.57
C PRO A 167 -10.07 -2.86 -8.76
N GLY A 168 -8.95 -2.17 -8.95
CA GLY A 168 -7.77 -2.32 -8.10
C GLY A 168 -8.01 -1.80 -6.69
N ILE A 169 -7.19 -2.22 -5.76
CA ILE A 169 -7.35 -1.80 -4.37
C ILE A 169 -7.19 -0.29 -4.20
N PHE A 170 -6.40 0.36 -5.06
CA PHE A 170 -6.17 1.81 -4.95
C PHE A 170 -7.41 2.64 -5.29
N ALA A 171 -8.44 2.04 -5.88
CA ALA A 171 -9.74 2.71 -6.02
C ALA A 171 -10.38 3.08 -4.66
N ALA A 172 -10.09 2.30 -3.60
CA ALA A 172 -10.61 2.53 -2.25
C ALA A 172 -9.63 3.25 -1.31
N VAL A 173 -8.33 3.21 -1.60
CA VAL A 173 -7.28 3.75 -0.72
C VAL A 173 -7.47 5.24 -0.41
N PRO A 174 -7.71 6.15 -1.38
CA PRO A 174 -7.89 7.57 -1.10
C PRO A 174 -9.05 7.88 -0.15
N TYR A 175 -10.17 7.17 -0.30
CA TYR A 175 -11.31 7.36 0.59
C TYR A 175 -11.07 6.75 1.99
N CYS A 176 -10.36 5.63 2.07
CA CYS A 176 -9.97 5.06 3.36
C CYS A 176 -9.07 6.03 4.15
N ILE A 177 -8.09 6.66 3.48
CA ILE A 177 -7.21 7.67 4.10
C ILE A 177 -8.02 8.87 4.62
N ASP A 178 -8.98 9.36 3.84
CA ASP A 178 -9.87 10.45 4.22
C ASP A 178 -10.70 10.10 5.47
N LEU A 179 -11.26 8.88 5.53
CA LEU A 179 -12.06 8.38 6.66
C LEU A 179 -11.27 8.27 7.97
N ILE A 180 -9.97 8.02 7.90
CA ILE A 180 -9.10 7.94 9.10
C ILE A 180 -8.45 9.28 9.45
N GLY A 181 -8.89 10.38 8.81
CA GLY A 181 -8.41 11.73 9.10
C GLY A 181 -7.15 12.16 8.39
N GLY A 182 -6.74 11.43 7.35
CA GLY A 182 -5.59 11.77 6.50
C GLY A 182 -5.92 12.83 5.43
N PRO A 183 -4.98 13.12 4.51
CA PRO A 183 -5.14 14.12 3.46
C PRO A 183 -6.18 13.70 2.40
N TYR A 184 -6.75 14.68 1.72
CA TYR A 184 -7.62 14.43 0.59
C TYR A 184 -6.80 14.09 -0.66
N VAL A 185 -6.75 12.81 -1.00
CA VAL A 185 -5.93 12.29 -2.10
C VAL A 185 -6.72 12.23 -3.39
N GLU A 186 -6.19 12.83 -4.46
CA GLU A 186 -6.71 12.74 -5.83
C GLU A 186 -5.81 11.87 -6.70
N THR A 187 -6.44 11.09 -7.57
CA THR A 187 -5.75 10.17 -8.49
C THR A 187 -5.97 10.58 -9.94
N ASP A 188 -5.08 10.13 -10.83
CA ASP A 188 -5.32 10.18 -12.27
C ASP A 188 -6.30 9.07 -12.68
N PRO A 189 -7.52 9.40 -13.13
CA PRO A 189 -8.51 8.40 -13.51
C PRO A 189 -8.10 7.55 -14.73
N ALA A 190 -7.12 7.98 -15.51
CA ALA A 190 -6.56 7.18 -16.60
C ALA A 190 -5.74 5.99 -16.05
N VAL A 191 -5.15 6.13 -14.87
CA VAL A 191 -4.41 5.07 -14.17
C VAL A 191 -5.35 4.32 -13.23
N VAL A 192 -5.94 5.02 -12.27
CA VAL A 192 -6.90 4.46 -11.33
C VAL A 192 -7.93 5.52 -10.91
N ALA A 193 -9.20 5.25 -11.14
CA ALA A 193 -10.28 6.12 -10.69
C ALA A 193 -10.62 5.81 -9.22
N ALA A 194 -10.24 6.71 -8.32
CA ALA A 194 -10.63 6.61 -6.92
C ALA A 194 -12.15 6.81 -6.77
N PHE A 195 -12.78 5.96 -5.97
CA PHE A 195 -14.19 6.08 -5.65
C PHE A 195 -14.38 6.83 -4.32
N ARG A 196 -15.31 7.78 -4.32
CA ARG A 196 -15.86 8.40 -3.12
C ARG A 196 -17.38 8.51 -3.25
N PRO A 197 -18.14 8.33 -2.16
CA PRO A 197 -19.57 8.68 -2.17
C PRO A 197 -19.73 10.18 -2.39
N LYS A 198 -20.84 10.59 -2.99
CA LYS A 198 -21.11 12.00 -3.32
C LYS A 198 -20.94 12.96 -2.14
N SER A 199 -21.28 12.50 -0.93
CA SER A 199 -21.15 13.27 0.32
C SER A 199 -19.70 13.53 0.74
N ALA A 200 -18.75 12.77 0.23
CA ALA A 200 -17.31 12.90 0.55
C ALA A 200 -16.49 13.57 -0.57
N ILE A 201 -17.14 14.01 -1.63
CA ILE A 201 -16.48 14.75 -2.71
C ILE A 201 -16.34 16.21 -2.28
N ARG A 202 -15.11 16.71 -2.22
CA ARG A 202 -14.85 18.15 -2.00
C ARG A 202 -15.27 18.95 -3.24
N PRO A 203 -15.91 20.12 -3.07
CA PRO A 203 -16.16 20.99 -4.19
C PRO A 203 -14.82 21.44 -4.82
N PRO A 204 -14.80 21.73 -6.13
CA PRO A 204 -13.62 22.30 -6.78
C PRO A 204 -13.18 23.59 -6.05
N ARG A 205 -11.88 23.72 -5.80
CA ARG A 205 -11.29 24.94 -5.24
C ARG A 205 -11.15 25.99 -6.33
#